data_c84f1f88910de432d93058353293abb1
#
_entry.id   c84f1f88910de432d93058353293abb1
#
_cell.length_a   1.000
_cell.length_b   1.000
_cell.length_c   1.000
_cell.angle_alpha   90.00
_cell.angle_beta   90.00
_cell.angle_gamma   90.00
#
_symmetry.space_group_name_H-M   'P 1'
#
loop_
_entity.id
_entity.type
_entity.pdbx_description
1 polymer ?
#
loop_
_entity_poly.entity_id
_entity_poly.type
_entity_poly.pdbx_seq_one_letter_code
_entity_poly.pdbx_strand_id
1 'polypeptide(L)'
;DDEKAGTCCKTQKIIQKTRRERWIIVSDLYHVSSSPHVRAKDSTDRIMLYVIIALLPASLFGIYNFGFRALFIILLTIASCVASEWVFDYIVKKKSTITDLSAVVTGLLLALNLPVSLPWWEAVLGGVFAIIIVKCMFGGLGQNFMNPALGGRCFLLIAFAADMTNFNVTRNGVDVYSGATPLALIKNEGLSSVNVRDMLIGNTAGTIGETSVIAILIGAIIMILLGVIDLKIPASYIITFAVFMFLFGAQQFDINYVVAELCGGGLMLGA
;
A
#
# COMPACT_ATOMS: atom_id res chain seq x y z
N ASP A 1 36.59 40.84 59.62
CA ASP A 1 35.65 40.77 58.47
C ASP A 1 36.15 39.81 57.35
N ASP A 2 37.45 39.60 57.22
CA ASP A 2 37.98 38.75 56.10
C ASP A 2 37.79 37.24 56.36
N GLU A 3 37.68 36.79 57.59
CA GLU A 3 37.51 35.38 57.92
C GLU A 3 36.08 34.88 57.59
N LYS A 4 35.06 35.74 57.70
CA LYS A 4 33.68 35.42 57.33
C LYS A 4 33.47 35.36 55.82
N ALA A 5 34.19 36.14 55.03
CA ALA A 5 34.10 36.16 53.57
C ALA A 5 34.71 34.87 52.98
N GLY A 6 35.83 34.38 53.57
CA GLY A 6 36.48 33.14 53.14
C GLY A 6 35.65 31.87 53.38
N THR A 7 34.90 31.86 54.49
CA THR A 7 34.03 30.74 54.85
C THR A 7 32.80 30.67 53.96
N CYS A 8 32.20 31.81 53.64
CA CYS A 8 31.06 31.88 52.74
C CYS A 8 31.40 31.40 51.31
N CYS A 9 32.57 31.80 50.80
CA CYS A 9 33.04 31.37 49.47
C CYS A 9 33.34 29.86 49.38
N LYS A 10 33.92 29.27 50.45
CA LYS A 10 34.13 27.81 50.52
C LYS A 10 32.82 27.06 50.59
N THR A 11 31.86 27.54 51.37
CA THR A 11 30.54 26.89 51.50
C THR A 11 29.78 26.91 50.16
N GLN A 12 29.81 28.05 49.43
CA GLN A 12 29.19 28.12 48.09
C GLN A 12 29.84 27.16 47.09
N LYS A 13 31.17 27.03 47.06
CA LYS A 13 31.87 26.10 46.22
C LYS A 13 31.53 24.62 46.53
N ILE A 14 31.40 24.29 47.81
CA ILE A 14 30.97 22.95 48.22
C ILE A 14 29.53 22.66 47.77
N ILE A 15 28.63 23.61 47.99
CA ILE A 15 27.22 23.47 47.56
C ILE A 15 27.11 23.31 46.02
N GLN A 16 27.88 24.07 45.27
CA GLN A 16 27.89 23.95 43.80
C GLN A 16 28.48 22.60 43.34
N LYS A 17 29.57 22.13 44.00
CA LYS A 17 30.18 20.81 43.70
C LYS A 17 29.22 19.67 44.03
N THR A 18 28.56 19.73 45.20
CA THR A 18 27.57 18.70 45.60
C THR A 18 26.32 18.74 44.70
N ARG A 19 25.91 19.93 44.23
CA ARG A 19 24.82 20.06 43.29
C ARG A 19 25.20 19.47 41.92
N ARG A 20 26.40 19.70 41.41
CA ARG A 20 26.93 19.14 40.16
C ARG A 20 27.07 17.62 40.24
N GLU A 21 27.59 17.11 41.34
CA GLU A 21 27.71 15.65 41.56
C GLU A 21 26.32 15.00 41.69
N ARG A 22 25.35 15.66 42.34
CA ARG A 22 23.96 15.19 42.40
C ARG A 22 23.27 15.15 41.04
N TRP A 23 23.52 16.13 40.16
CA TRP A 23 23.02 16.13 38.79
C TRP A 23 23.66 15.02 37.94
N ILE A 24 24.95 14.74 38.15
CA ILE A 24 25.66 13.64 37.47
C ILE A 24 25.12 12.29 37.95
N ILE A 25 24.91 12.11 39.24
CA ILE A 25 24.35 10.87 39.79
C ILE A 25 22.90 10.67 39.36
N VAL A 26 22.10 11.72 39.27
CA VAL A 26 20.72 11.65 38.80
C VAL A 26 20.66 11.38 37.28
N SER A 27 21.64 11.87 36.50
CA SER A 27 21.70 11.56 35.07
C SER A 27 22.13 10.12 34.78
N ASP A 28 22.93 9.51 35.67
CA ASP A 28 23.32 8.10 35.50
C ASP A 28 22.27 7.11 36.05
N LEU A 29 21.39 7.54 36.96
CA LEU A 29 20.38 6.66 37.54
C LEU A 29 19.07 6.59 36.77
N TYR A 30 18.82 7.51 35.89
CA TYR A 30 17.60 7.53 35.04
C TYR A 30 17.96 7.52 33.56
N HIS A 31 18.56 6.42 33.09
CA HIS A 31 18.40 6.02 31.71
C HIS A 31 16.95 5.59 31.53
N VAL A 32 16.06 6.56 31.38
CA VAL A 32 14.72 6.31 30.86
C VAL A 32 14.91 6.02 29.37
N SER A 33 15.22 4.78 29.04
CA SER A 33 15.09 4.33 27.69
C SER A 33 13.60 4.37 27.34
N SER A 34 13.26 5.14 26.33
CA SER A 34 11.90 5.16 25.82
C SER A 34 11.45 3.73 25.49
N SER A 35 10.38 3.27 26.14
CA SER A 35 9.70 2.03 25.75
C SER A 35 9.25 2.11 24.28
N PRO A 36 9.35 1.05 23.50
CA PRO A 36 9.64 -0.34 23.88
C PRO A 36 11.11 -0.72 23.74
N HIS A 37 11.62 -1.49 24.70
CA HIS A 37 12.98 -2.02 24.71
C HIS A 37 13.23 -3.15 23.69
N VAL A 38 12.17 -3.70 23.13
CA VAL A 38 12.23 -4.74 22.09
C VAL A 38 12.12 -4.07 20.75
N ARG A 39 13.23 -3.97 20.03
CA ARG A 39 13.24 -3.54 18.62
C ARG A 39 13.02 -4.79 17.77
N ALA A 40 12.06 -4.73 16.85
CA ALA A 40 11.93 -5.74 15.81
C ALA A 40 13.24 -5.78 15.00
N LYS A 41 13.64 -6.97 14.57
CA LYS A 41 14.85 -7.18 13.76
C LYS A 41 14.72 -6.56 12.36
N ASP A 42 13.47 -6.37 11.90
CA ASP A 42 13.18 -5.88 10.56
C ASP A 42 13.00 -4.36 10.56
N SER A 43 13.76 -3.70 9.70
CA SER A 43 13.60 -2.28 9.42
C SER A 43 12.42 -2.06 8.47
N THR A 44 11.82 -0.87 8.52
CA THR A 44 10.72 -0.46 7.63
C THR A 44 11.09 -0.66 6.15
N ASP A 45 12.34 -0.34 5.78
CA ASP A 45 12.85 -0.47 4.41
C ASP A 45 12.81 -1.92 3.92
N ARG A 46 13.16 -2.88 4.79
CA ARG A 46 13.10 -4.31 4.45
C ARG A 46 11.67 -4.79 4.25
N ILE A 47 10.77 -4.37 5.12
CA ILE A 47 9.33 -4.71 4.99
C ILE A 47 8.79 -4.17 3.68
N MET A 48 9.09 -2.90 3.32
CA MET A 48 8.68 -2.32 2.05
C MET A 48 9.27 -3.04 0.84
N LEU A 49 10.54 -3.48 0.93
CA LEU A 49 11.16 -4.28 -0.11
C LEU A 49 10.43 -5.64 -0.29
N TYR A 50 10.06 -6.31 0.80
CA TYR A 50 9.32 -7.57 0.75
C TYR A 50 7.95 -7.39 0.09
N VAL A 51 7.27 -6.29 0.36
CA VAL A 51 6.00 -5.94 -0.31
C VAL A 51 6.22 -5.76 -1.82
N ILE A 52 7.28 -5.05 -2.24
CA ILE A 52 7.59 -4.90 -3.67
C ILE A 52 7.82 -6.27 -4.31
N ILE A 53 8.61 -7.14 -3.68
CA ILE A 53 8.89 -8.50 -4.19
C ILE A 53 7.60 -9.31 -4.31
N ALA A 54 6.70 -9.22 -3.35
CA ALA A 54 5.41 -9.91 -3.37
C ALA A 54 4.46 -9.39 -4.45
N LEU A 55 4.56 -8.12 -4.84
CA LEU A 55 3.76 -7.53 -5.91
C LEU A 55 4.35 -7.78 -7.33
N LEU A 56 5.62 -8.21 -7.42
CA LEU A 56 6.25 -8.51 -8.71
C LEU A 56 5.50 -9.56 -9.54
N PRO A 57 5.04 -10.70 -9.01
CA PRO A 57 4.31 -11.69 -9.80
C PRO A 57 3.06 -11.09 -10.46
N ALA A 58 2.27 -10.31 -9.72
CA ALA A 58 1.07 -9.66 -10.24
C ALA A 58 1.40 -8.60 -11.30
N SER A 59 2.46 -7.79 -11.07
CA SER A 59 2.87 -6.77 -12.02
C SER A 59 3.44 -7.36 -13.32
N LEU A 60 4.26 -8.41 -13.22
CA LEU A 60 4.81 -9.10 -14.38
C LEU A 60 3.71 -9.78 -15.21
N PHE A 61 2.73 -10.39 -14.54
CA PHE A 61 1.60 -10.99 -15.24
C PHE A 61 0.73 -9.92 -15.91
N GLY A 62 0.49 -8.78 -15.25
CA GLY A 62 -0.21 -7.65 -15.85
C GLY A 62 0.52 -7.09 -17.09
N ILE A 63 1.85 -6.99 -17.05
CA ILE A 63 2.66 -6.59 -18.22
C ILE A 63 2.58 -7.64 -19.33
N TYR A 64 2.62 -8.93 -18.99
CA TYR A 64 2.49 -10.00 -19.98
C TYR A 64 1.12 -9.97 -20.67
N ASN A 65 0.05 -9.71 -19.93
CA ASN A 65 -1.31 -9.71 -20.43
C ASN A 65 -1.64 -8.47 -21.27
N PHE A 66 -1.26 -7.28 -20.79
CA PHE A 66 -1.61 -5.98 -21.39
C PHE A 66 -0.49 -5.34 -22.21
N GLY A 67 0.72 -5.90 -22.18
CA GLY A 67 1.84 -5.46 -22.99
C GLY A 67 2.52 -4.20 -22.48
N PHE A 68 3.22 -3.51 -23.39
CA PHE A 68 4.09 -2.37 -23.08
C PHE A 68 3.36 -1.17 -22.45
N ARG A 69 2.08 -0.99 -22.76
CA ARG A 69 1.28 0.11 -22.20
C ARG A 69 1.10 -0.03 -20.68
N ALA A 70 0.90 -1.26 -20.18
CA ALA A 70 0.84 -1.51 -18.75
C ALA A 70 2.18 -1.19 -18.06
N LEU A 71 3.29 -1.62 -18.65
CA LEU A 71 4.63 -1.29 -18.15
C LEU A 71 4.83 0.23 -18.06
N PHE A 72 4.43 0.96 -19.10
CA PHE A 72 4.55 2.42 -19.14
C PHE A 72 3.75 3.08 -18.03
N ILE A 73 2.50 2.66 -17.80
CA ILE A 73 1.64 3.20 -16.72
C ILE A 73 2.26 2.89 -15.34
N ILE A 74 2.75 1.66 -15.13
CA ILE A 74 3.39 1.27 -13.86
C ILE A 74 4.60 2.16 -13.57
N LEU A 75 5.52 2.28 -14.52
CA LEU A 75 6.73 3.09 -14.33
C LEU A 75 6.40 4.57 -14.13
N LEU A 76 5.45 5.09 -14.89
CA LEU A 76 5.04 6.49 -14.80
C LEU A 76 4.39 6.80 -13.43
N THR A 77 3.52 5.92 -12.95
CA THR A 77 2.87 6.10 -11.64
C THR A 77 3.88 6.02 -10.51
N ILE A 78 4.82 5.07 -10.55
CA ILE A 78 5.91 5.00 -9.56
C ILE A 78 6.76 6.27 -9.62
N ALA A 79 7.16 6.71 -10.81
CA ALA A 79 7.97 7.92 -10.97
C ALA A 79 7.25 9.17 -10.46
N SER A 80 5.93 9.31 -10.73
CA SER A 80 5.13 10.42 -10.22
C SER A 80 5.03 10.43 -8.69
N CYS A 81 4.88 9.25 -8.07
CA CYS A 81 4.82 9.13 -6.62
C CYS A 81 6.16 9.51 -5.96
N VAL A 82 7.26 8.99 -6.47
CA VAL A 82 8.62 9.29 -5.96
C VAL A 82 8.96 10.77 -6.16
N ALA A 83 8.67 11.32 -7.35
CA ALA A 83 8.89 12.74 -7.63
C ALA A 83 8.06 13.65 -6.72
N SER A 84 6.79 13.30 -6.47
CA SER A 84 5.89 14.06 -5.58
C SER A 84 6.38 14.06 -4.14
N GLU A 85 6.89 12.93 -3.64
CA GLU A 85 7.47 12.85 -2.30
C GLU A 85 8.74 13.68 -2.22
N TRP A 86 9.61 13.59 -3.22
CA TRP A 86 10.84 14.38 -3.27
C TRP A 86 10.56 15.89 -3.28
N VAL A 87 9.62 16.35 -4.09
CA VAL A 87 9.23 17.75 -4.17
C VAL A 87 8.65 18.24 -2.84
N PHE A 88 7.81 17.44 -2.21
CA PHE A 88 7.22 17.77 -0.91
C PHE A 88 8.29 17.88 0.18
N ASP A 89 9.19 16.90 0.30
CA ASP A 89 10.29 16.91 1.27
C ASP A 89 11.22 18.12 1.06
N TYR A 90 11.47 18.47 -0.20
CA TYR A 90 12.28 19.65 -0.55
C TYR A 90 11.62 20.96 -0.11
N ILE A 91 10.29 21.10 -0.35
CA ILE A 91 9.53 22.32 0.04
C ILE A 91 9.45 22.45 1.56
N VAL A 92 9.16 21.36 2.26
CA VAL A 92 8.97 21.35 3.72
C VAL A 92 10.31 21.32 4.47
N LYS A 93 11.44 21.21 3.77
CA LYS A 93 12.80 21.07 4.35
C LYS A 93 12.92 19.90 5.34
N LYS A 94 12.18 18.83 5.12
CA LYS A 94 12.31 17.57 5.85
C LYS A 94 13.53 16.79 5.36
N LYS A 95 14.01 15.86 6.20
CA LYS A 95 14.94 14.83 5.72
C LYS A 95 14.23 13.98 4.69
N SER A 96 14.89 13.71 3.56
CA SER A 96 14.32 12.88 2.50
C SER A 96 13.91 11.51 3.02
N THR A 97 12.64 11.14 2.81
CA THR A 97 12.06 9.85 3.20
C THR A 97 12.04 8.84 2.05
N ILE A 98 12.59 9.21 0.88
CA ILE A 98 12.58 8.39 -0.34
C ILE A 98 13.25 7.02 -0.14
N THR A 99 14.25 6.94 0.75
CA THR A 99 14.98 5.72 1.07
C THR A 99 14.10 4.63 1.68
N ASP A 100 12.96 4.99 2.27
CA ASP A 100 12.02 4.04 2.89
C ASP A 100 11.24 3.19 1.87
N LEU A 101 11.41 3.41 0.56
CA LEU A 101 10.71 2.74 -0.54
C LEU A 101 9.18 2.82 -0.49
N SER A 102 8.62 3.55 0.45
CA SER A 102 7.18 3.62 0.66
C SER A 102 6.43 4.34 -0.48
N ALA A 103 7.06 5.32 -1.15
CA ALA A 103 6.50 5.94 -2.36
C ALA A 103 6.46 4.97 -3.53
N VAL A 104 7.49 4.11 -3.66
CA VAL A 104 7.53 3.07 -4.69
C VAL A 104 6.43 2.06 -4.49
N VAL A 105 6.23 1.58 -3.24
CA VAL A 105 5.11 0.68 -2.89
C VAL A 105 3.77 1.34 -3.19
N THR A 106 3.56 2.59 -2.79
CA THR A 106 2.32 3.32 -3.04
C THR A 106 2.06 3.47 -4.55
N GLY A 107 3.09 3.83 -5.32
CA GLY A 107 2.98 3.97 -6.77
C GLY A 107 2.70 2.64 -7.46
N LEU A 108 3.33 1.55 -7.04
CA LEU A 108 3.10 0.21 -7.58
C LEU A 108 1.67 -0.28 -7.25
N LEU A 109 1.24 -0.16 -6.00
CA LEU A 109 -0.13 -0.51 -5.60
C LEU A 109 -1.17 0.32 -6.34
N LEU A 110 -0.95 1.62 -6.50
CA LEU A 110 -1.85 2.47 -7.28
C LEU A 110 -1.89 2.00 -8.73
N ALA A 111 -0.74 1.80 -9.38
CA ALA A 111 -0.65 1.36 -10.77
C ALA A 111 -1.39 0.04 -11.03
N LEU A 112 -1.25 -0.93 -10.12
CA LEU A 112 -1.96 -2.21 -10.21
C LEU A 112 -3.48 -2.06 -10.10
N ASN A 113 -3.95 -0.99 -9.47
CA ASN A 113 -5.36 -0.67 -9.34
C ASN A 113 -5.94 0.19 -10.49
N LEU A 114 -5.10 0.58 -11.48
CA LEU A 114 -5.54 1.36 -12.62
C LEU A 114 -5.88 0.48 -13.83
N PRO A 115 -6.85 0.89 -14.67
CA PRO A 115 -7.08 0.29 -15.98
C PRO A 115 -5.98 0.69 -16.97
N VAL A 116 -5.67 -0.20 -17.92
CA VAL A 116 -4.65 0.06 -18.96
C VAL A 116 -5.07 1.15 -19.95
N SER A 117 -6.37 1.36 -20.12
CA SER A 117 -6.94 2.38 -21.01
C SER A 117 -6.70 3.80 -20.50
N LEU A 118 -6.37 3.98 -19.21
CA LEU A 118 -6.24 5.28 -18.56
C LEU A 118 -5.24 6.19 -19.28
N PRO A 119 -5.56 7.49 -19.49
CA PRO A 119 -4.59 8.48 -19.96
C PRO A 119 -3.42 8.65 -18.98
N TRP A 120 -2.22 8.84 -19.51
CA TRP A 120 -1.01 8.93 -18.71
C TRP A 120 -1.03 10.08 -17.68
N TRP A 121 -1.66 11.21 -18.01
CA TRP A 121 -1.72 12.38 -17.11
C TRP A 121 -2.64 12.14 -15.90
N GLU A 122 -3.69 11.33 -16.03
CA GLU A 122 -4.55 10.94 -14.90
C GLU A 122 -3.80 10.03 -13.92
N ALA A 123 -2.99 9.10 -14.42
CA ALA A 123 -2.13 8.27 -13.58
C ALA A 123 -1.14 9.12 -12.77
N VAL A 124 -0.57 10.17 -13.39
CA VAL A 124 0.29 11.14 -12.70
C VAL A 124 -0.48 11.90 -11.62
N LEU A 125 -1.67 12.43 -11.95
CA LEU A 125 -2.52 13.14 -10.97
C LEU A 125 -2.90 12.27 -9.78
N GLY A 126 -3.26 11.01 -10.03
CA GLY A 126 -3.55 10.04 -8.97
C GLY A 126 -2.36 9.81 -8.05
N GLY A 127 -1.15 9.67 -8.61
CA GLY A 127 0.09 9.53 -7.85
C GLY A 127 0.42 10.76 -7.00
N VAL A 128 0.29 11.95 -7.58
CA VAL A 128 0.49 13.24 -6.88
C VAL A 128 -0.50 13.37 -5.70
N PHE A 129 -1.78 13.09 -5.94
CA PHE A 129 -2.81 13.14 -4.92
C PHE A 129 -2.54 12.14 -3.79
N ALA A 130 -2.22 10.89 -4.13
CA ALA A 130 -1.93 9.83 -3.17
C ALA A 130 -0.76 10.19 -2.24
N ILE A 131 0.31 10.76 -2.78
CA ILE A 131 1.50 11.09 -2.00
C ILE A 131 1.33 12.41 -1.25
N ILE A 132 0.98 13.50 -1.92
CA ILE A 132 0.95 14.81 -1.28
C ILE A 132 -0.18 14.88 -0.27
N ILE A 133 -1.42 14.59 -0.71
CA ILE A 133 -2.60 14.81 0.14
C ILE A 133 -2.78 13.69 1.15
N VAL A 134 -2.76 12.42 0.70
CA VAL A 134 -3.08 11.30 1.60
C VAL A 134 -1.91 10.90 2.50
N LYS A 135 -0.66 10.96 2.00
CA LYS A 135 0.51 10.52 2.77
C LYS A 135 1.22 11.68 3.48
N CYS A 136 1.69 12.67 2.73
CA CYS A 136 2.62 13.67 3.26
C CYS A 136 1.95 14.71 4.17
N MET A 137 0.73 15.17 3.83
CA MET A 137 0.02 16.16 4.65
C MET A 137 -0.38 15.64 6.03
N PHE A 138 -0.58 14.34 6.20
CA PHE A 138 -0.91 13.73 7.48
C PHE A 138 0.30 13.30 8.31
N GLY A 139 1.51 13.55 7.86
CA GLY A 139 2.73 13.30 8.65
C GLY A 139 3.67 12.23 8.07
N GLY A 140 3.28 11.52 7.04
CA GLY A 140 4.09 10.50 6.37
C GLY A 140 3.73 9.07 6.78
N LEU A 141 4.66 8.14 6.59
CA LEU A 141 4.44 6.72 6.82
C LEU A 141 3.93 6.44 8.25
N GLY A 142 2.85 5.66 8.35
CA GLY A 142 2.27 5.23 9.63
C GLY A 142 1.32 6.24 10.30
N GLN A 143 1.19 7.46 9.80
CA GLN A 143 0.25 8.47 10.33
C GLN A 143 -0.92 8.76 9.38
N ASN A 144 -1.02 8.00 8.30
CA ASN A 144 -2.08 8.16 7.32
C ASN A 144 -3.41 7.63 7.88
N PHE A 145 -4.49 8.37 7.65
CA PHE A 145 -5.84 7.92 8.03
C PHE A 145 -6.41 6.85 7.07
N MET A 146 -5.85 6.72 5.87
CA MET A 146 -6.20 5.70 4.88
C MET A 146 -4.97 5.27 4.09
N ASN A 147 -5.08 4.15 3.37
CA ASN A 147 -4.03 3.72 2.43
C ASN A 147 -3.88 4.73 1.29
N PRO A 148 -2.67 5.30 1.06
CA PRO A 148 -2.45 6.33 0.04
C PRO A 148 -2.80 5.86 -1.38
N ALA A 149 -2.50 4.61 -1.73
CA ALA A 149 -2.82 4.07 -3.05
C ALA A 149 -4.33 3.98 -3.28
N LEU A 150 -5.09 3.52 -2.27
CA LEU A 150 -6.56 3.47 -2.35
C LEU A 150 -7.16 4.87 -2.35
N GLY A 151 -6.59 5.82 -1.60
CA GLY A 151 -7.00 7.22 -1.63
C GLY A 151 -6.82 7.85 -3.01
N GLY A 152 -5.69 7.58 -3.68
CA GLY A 152 -5.45 8.00 -5.06
C GLY A 152 -6.44 7.37 -6.05
N ARG A 153 -6.72 6.07 -5.92
CA ARG A 153 -7.74 5.39 -6.74
C ARG A 153 -9.13 5.98 -6.53
N CYS A 154 -9.52 6.23 -5.28
CA CYS A 154 -10.81 6.82 -4.95
C CYS A 154 -10.97 8.22 -5.57
N PHE A 155 -9.93 9.05 -5.48
CA PHE A 155 -9.90 10.35 -6.13
C PHE A 155 -10.10 10.24 -7.64
N LEU A 156 -9.35 9.36 -8.32
CA LEU A 156 -9.48 9.16 -9.75
C LEU A 156 -10.86 8.62 -10.14
N LEU A 157 -11.44 7.72 -9.34
CA LEU A 157 -12.77 7.17 -9.59
C LEU A 157 -13.87 8.23 -9.50
N ILE A 158 -13.71 9.21 -8.61
CA ILE A 158 -14.68 10.31 -8.47
C ILE A 158 -14.48 11.36 -9.56
N ALA A 159 -13.22 11.72 -9.86
CA ALA A 159 -12.90 12.78 -10.81
C ALA A 159 -13.04 12.32 -12.28
N PHE A 160 -12.66 11.08 -12.58
CA PHE A 160 -12.54 10.52 -13.93
C PHE A 160 -13.24 9.15 -14.03
N ALA A 161 -14.49 9.08 -13.59
CA ALA A 161 -15.23 7.83 -13.50
C ALA A 161 -15.34 7.09 -14.85
N ALA A 162 -15.48 7.82 -15.96
CA ALA A 162 -15.61 7.23 -17.29
C ALA A 162 -14.34 6.48 -17.70
N ASP A 163 -13.16 7.08 -17.49
CA ASP A 163 -11.88 6.48 -17.87
C ASP A 163 -11.46 5.37 -16.91
N MET A 164 -11.79 5.52 -15.63
CA MET A 164 -11.52 4.50 -14.58
C MET A 164 -12.38 3.24 -14.72
N THR A 165 -13.54 3.33 -15.34
CA THR A 165 -14.44 2.19 -15.59
C THR A 165 -14.33 1.63 -17.01
N ASN A 166 -13.48 2.21 -17.84
CA ASN A 166 -13.25 1.77 -19.20
C ASN A 166 -12.16 0.69 -19.25
N PHE A 167 -12.55 -0.56 -19.34
CA PHE A 167 -11.64 -1.70 -19.42
C PHE A 167 -11.43 -2.19 -20.86
N ASN A 168 -11.32 -1.28 -21.82
CA ASN A 168 -11.01 -1.64 -23.20
C ASN A 168 -9.58 -2.19 -23.27
N VAL A 169 -9.46 -3.46 -23.61
CA VAL A 169 -8.18 -4.15 -23.70
C VAL A 169 -7.81 -4.31 -25.15
N THR A 170 -6.75 -3.61 -25.56
CA THR A 170 -6.11 -3.83 -26.86
C THR A 170 -4.95 -4.78 -26.65
N ARG A 171 -5.13 -6.07 -26.98
CA ARG A 171 -4.06 -7.07 -26.92
C ARG A 171 -3.39 -7.14 -28.30
N ASN A 172 -2.09 -6.82 -28.36
CA ASN A 172 -1.26 -6.89 -29.58
C ASN A 172 -1.82 -6.13 -30.80
N GLY A 173 -2.46 -4.97 -30.58
CA GLY A 173 -2.95 -4.13 -31.67
C GLY A 173 -4.28 -4.58 -32.28
N VAL A 174 -4.93 -5.59 -31.72
CA VAL A 174 -6.29 -6.00 -32.06
C VAL A 174 -7.19 -5.65 -30.89
N ASP A 175 -8.29 -4.91 -31.14
CA ASP A 175 -9.32 -4.62 -30.14
C ASP A 175 -10.01 -5.91 -29.73
N VAL A 176 -9.55 -6.53 -28.64
CA VAL A 176 -9.95 -7.89 -28.32
C VAL A 176 -11.17 -7.93 -27.42
N TYR A 177 -11.37 -6.94 -26.57
CA TYR A 177 -12.56 -6.89 -25.72
C TYR A 177 -12.90 -5.43 -25.34
N SER A 178 -14.03 -4.92 -25.82
CA SER A 178 -14.78 -3.91 -25.10
C SER A 178 -15.65 -4.68 -24.10
N GLY A 179 -15.09 -5.04 -22.96
CA GLY A 179 -15.73 -5.97 -22.05
C GLY A 179 -16.01 -5.38 -20.70
N ALA A 180 -17.21 -5.60 -20.22
CA ALA A 180 -17.53 -5.46 -18.82
C ALA A 180 -16.61 -6.37 -18.00
N THR A 181 -16.22 -5.95 -16.80
CA THR A 181 -15.47 -6.80 -15.87
C THR A 181 -16.25 -8.10 -15.58
N PRO A 182 -15.59 -9.23 -15.26
CA PRO A 182 -16.29 -10.46 -14.92
C PRO A 182 -17.39 -10.28 -13.89
N LEU A 183 -17.15 -9.42 -12.91
CA LEU A 183 -18.10 -9.08 -11.87
C LEU A 183 -19.36 -8.38 -12.42
N ALA A 184 -19.19 -7.48 -13.38
CA ALA A 184 -20.31 -6.81 -14.05
C ALA A 184 -21.10 -7.77 -14.94
N LEU A 185 -20.43 -8.73 -15.60
CA LEU A 185 -21.08 -9.79 -16.38
C LEU A 185 -21.91 -10.71 -15.50
N ILE A 186 -21.35 -11.18 -14.37
CA ILE A 186 -22.06 -12.01 -13.40
C ILE A 186 -23.32 -11.29 -12.88
N LYS A 187 -23.23 -9.99 -12.61
CA LYS A 187 -24.35 -9.20 -12.10
C LYS A 187 -25.45 -8.99 -13.13
N ASN A 188 -25.11 -8.81 -14.43
CA ASN A 188 -26.06 -8.48 -15.47
C ASN A 188 -26.63 -9.71 -16.19
N GLU A 189 -25.79 -10.71 -16.46
CA GLU A 189 -26.09 -11.86 -17.32
C GLU A 189 -26.12 -13.20 -16.56
N GLY A 190 -25.66 -13.20 -15.30
CA GLY A 190 -25.57 -14.39 -14.47
C GLY A 190 -24.25 -15.16 -14.63
N LEU A 191 -24.12 -16.23 -13.82
CA LEU A 191 -22.89 -17.03 -13.72
C LEU A 191 -22.51 -17.75 -15.01
N SER A 192 -23.45 -18.05 -15.89
CA SER A 192 -23.25 -18.80 -17.15
C SER A 192 -22.44 -18.03 -18.18
N SER A 193 -22.32 -16.70 -18.05
CA SER A 193 -21.57 -15.84 -18.98
C SER A 193 -20.06 -15.80 -18.72
N VAL A 194 -19.58 -16.35 -17.59
CA VAL A 194 -18.19 -16.22 -17.15
C VAL A 194 -17.58 -17.59 -16.88
N ASN A 195 -16.39 -17.82 -17.46
CA ASN A 195 -15.61 -19.01 -17.18
C ASN A 195 -14.65 -18.78 -16.00
N VAL A 196 -14.84 -19.50 -14.92
CA VAL A 196 -13.97 -19.41 -13.72
C VAL A 196 -12.50 -19.73 -14.07
N ARG A 197 -12.25 -20.58 -15.06
CA ARG A 197 -10.88 -20.90 -15.55
C ARG A 197 -10.19 -19.68 -16.14
N ASP A 198 -10.90 -18.87 -16.91
CA ASP A 198 -10.35 -17.65 -17.52
C ASP A 198 -10.04 -16.59 -16.46
N MET A 199 -10.84 -16.53 -15.40
CA MET A 199 -10.57 -15.68 -14.24
C MET A 199 -9.34 -16.13 -13.44
N LEU A 200 -9.15 -17.44 -13.27
CA LEU A 200 -7.98 -17.98 -12.57
C LEU A 200 -6.68 -17.68 -13.34
N ILE A 201 -6.70 -17.88 -14.66
CA ILE A 201 -5.54 -17.64 -15.53
C ILE A 201 -5.32 -16.15 -15.75
N GLY A 202 -6.39 -15.32 -15.71
CA GLY A 202 -6.30 -13.87 -15.91
C GLY A 202 -6.57 -13.41 -17.33
N ASN A 203 -7.34 -14.18 -18.10
CA ASN A 203 -7.77 -13.80 -19.45
C ASN A 203 -9.09 -13.01 -19.41
N THR A 204 -9.15 -12.00 -18.53
CA THR A 204 -10.36 -11.22 -18.26
C THR A 204 -10.06 -9.72 -18.32
N ALA A 205 -11.09 -8.92 -18.61
CA ALA A 205 -11.00 -7.46 -18.54
C ALA A 205 -10.99 -7.01 -17.07
N GLY A 206 -10.05 -6.14 -16.71
CA GLY A 206 -9.91 -5.64 -15.35
C GLY A 206 -8.77 -4.66 -15.19
N THR A 207 -8.44 -4.32 -13.96
CA THR A 207 -7.26 -3.52 -13.64
C THR A 207 -5.97 -4.31 -13.87
N ILE A 208 -4.83 -3.63 -13.96
CA ILE A 208 -3.53 -4.26 -14.27
C ILE A 208 -3.20 -5.40 -13.30
N GLY A 209 -3.49 -5.24 -12.01
CA GLY A 209 -3.16 -6.22 -10.98
C GLY A 209 -4.24 -7.28 -10.71
N GLU A 210 -5.48 -7.03 -11.15
CA GLU A 210 -6.64 -7.87 -10.81
C GLU A 210 -6.84 -9.06 -11.76
N THR A 211 -6.05 -9.13 -12.83
CA THR A 211 -6.28 -10.07 -13.93
C THR A 211 -6.02 -11.53 -13.57
N SER A 212 -5.02 -11.84 -12.75
CA SER A 212 -4.67 -13.22 -12.43
C SER A 212 -4.75 -13.54 -10.94
N VAL A 213 -5.69 -14.38 -10.57
CA VAL A 213 -5.84 -14.91 -9.22
C VAL A 213 -4.59 -15.66 -8.77
N ILE A 214 -3.96 -16.43 -9.66
CA ILE A 214 -2.76 -17.20 -9.36
C ILE A 214 -1.60 -16.29 -8.99
N ALA A 215 -1.40 -15.19 -9.73
CA ALA A 215 -0.32 -14.24 -9.45
C ALA A 215 -0.51 -13.53 -8.10
N ILE A 216 -1.75 -13.18 -7.75
CA ILE A 216 -2.09 -12.61 -6.45
C ILE A 216 -1.82 -13.60 -5.31
N LEU A 217 -2.24 -14.85 -5.47
CA LEU A 217 -2.00 -15.90 -4.46
C LEU A 217 -0.51 -16.17 -4.25
N ILE A 218 0.30 -16.17 -5.30
CA ILE A 218 1.77 -16.30 -5.18
C ILE A 218 2.31 -15.12 -4.35
N GLY A 219 1.88 -13.89 -4.63
CA GLY A 219 2.27 -12.72 -3.85
C GLY A 219 1.87 -12.83 -2.38
N ALA A 220 0.63 -13.25 -2.10
CA ALA A 220 0.13 -13.45 -0.74
C ALA A 220 0.93 -14.54 0.01
N ILE A 221 1.24 -15.65 -0.63
CA ILE A 221 2.07 -16.72 -0.04
C ILE A 221 3.47 -16.20 0.29
N ILE A 222 4.09 -15.41 -0.59
CA ILE A 222 5.41 -14.80 -0.33
C ILE A 222 5.34 -13.90 0.92
N MET A 223 4.31 -13.07 1.05
CA MET A 223 4.14 -12.18 2.22
C MET A 223 3.98 -12.95 3.54
N ILE A 224 3.23 -14.06 3.51
CA ILE A 224 3.02 -14.91 4.68
C ILE A 224 4.31 -15.66 5.04
N LEU A 225 5.04 -16.21 4.07
CA LEU A 225 6.31 -16.92 4.29
C LEU A 225 7.40 -16.00 4.84
N LEU A 226 7.42 -14.74 4.42
CA LEU A 226 8.34 -13.72 4.93
C LEU A 226 7.91 -13.18 6.31
N GLY A 227 6.76 -13.59 6.83
CA GLY A 227 6.26 -13.16 8.14
C GLY A 227 5.85 -11.69 8.21
N VAL A 228 5.60 -11.05 7.07
CA VAL A 228 5.16 -9.66 6.99
C VAL A 228 3.68 -9.53 7.36
N ILE A 229 2.88 -10.53 6.99
CA ILE A 229 1.45 -10.60 7.27
C ILE A 229 1.11 -11.89 8.01
N ASP A 230 0.35 -11.76 9.10
CA ASP A 230 -0.24 -12.90 9.81
C ASP A 230 -1.37 -13.52 8.97
N LEU A 231 -1.31 -14.83 8.73
CA LEU A 231 -2.35 -15.58 8.01
C LEU A 231 -3.77 -15.37 8.56
N LYS A 232 -3.89 -15.03 9.83
CA LYS A 232 -5.18 -14.79 10.50
C LYS A 232 -5.98 -13.65 9.85
N ILE A 233 -5.31 -12.61 9.37
CA ILE A 233 -5.95 -11.41 8.80
C ILE A 233 -6.59 -11.73 7.45
N PRO A 234 -5.83 -12.19 6.42
CA PRO A 234 -6.45 -12.53 5.13
C PRO A 234 -7.43 -13.70 5.24
N ALA A 235 -7.15 -14.71 6.10
CA ALA A 235 -8.06 -15.83 6.28
C ALA A 235 -9.42 -15.39 6.86
N SER A 236 -9.42 -14.52 7.89
CA SER A 236 -10.67 -14.01 8.46
C SER A 236 -11.48 -13.21 7.44
N TYR A 237 -10.82 -12.39 6.61
CA TYR A 237 -11.45 -11.64 5.54
C TYR A 237 -12.11 -12.58 4.51
N ILE A 238 -11.35 -13.54 3.97
CA ILE A 238 -11.84 -14.46 2.93
C ILE A 238 -13.00 -15.30 3.45
N ILE A 239 -12.90 -15.84 4.69
CA ILE A 239 -13.96 -16.62 5.29
C ILE A 239 -15.22 -15.77 5.48
N THR A 240 -15.08 -14.57 6.04
CA THR A 240 -16.22 -13.67 6.25
C THR A 240 -16.86 -13.29 4.91
N PHE A 241 -16.08 -12.92 3.91
CA PHE A 241 -16.55 -12.62 2.56
C PHE A 241 -17.33 -13.80 1.97
N ALA A 242 -16.76 -15.01 2.02
CA ALA A 242 -17.39 -16.22 1.49
C ALA A 242 -18.73 -16.51 2.19
N VAL A 243 -18.77 -16.40 3.52
CA VAL A 243 -20.02 -16.61 4.29
C VAL A 243 -21.09 -15.58 3.94
N PHE A 244 -20.72 -14.29 3.86
CA PHE A 244 -21.68 -13.26 3.48
C PHE A 244 -22.20 -13.42 2.05
N MET A 245 -21.32 -13.73 1.10
CA MET A 245 -21.71 -13.96 -0.30
C MET A 245 -22.57 -15.21 -0.45
N PHE A 246 -22.32 -16.27 0.34
CA PHE A 246 -23.13 -17.47 0.34
C PHE A 246 -24.53 -17.24 0.89
N LEU A 247 -24.67 -16.40 1.95
CA LEU A 247 -25.97 -16.15 2.59
C LEU A 247 -26.77 -15.03 1.92
N PHE A 248 -26.10 -13.97 1.45
CA PHE A 248 -26.73 -12.73 0.99
C PHE A 248 -26.44 -12.41 -0.48
N GLY A 249 -25.64 -13.23 -1.18
CA GLY A 249 -25.34 -13.02 -2.59
C GLY A 249 -26.58 -13.11 -3.48
N ALA A 250 -26.47 -12.59 -4.71
CA ALA A 250 -27.58 -12.56 -5.67
C ALA A 250 -28.08 -13.96 -6.06
N GLN A 251 -27.17 -14.95 -6.03
CA GLN A 251 -27.51 -16.38 -6.21
C GLN A 251 -27.23 -17.09 -4.87
N GLN A 252 -28.20 -17.01 -3.97
CA GLN A 252 -28.12 -17.58 -2.63
C GLN A 252 -27.84 -19.08 -2.69
N PHE A 253 -26.92 -19.55 -1.82
CA PHE A 253 -26.52 -20.95 -1.66
C PHE A 253 -25.81 -21.59 -2.86
N ASP A 254 -25.29 -20.80 -3.82
CA ASP A 254 -24.46 -21.34 -4.92
C ASP A 254 -22.97 -21.12 -4.63
N ILE A 255 -22.23 -22.22 -4.48
CA ILE A 255 -20.79 -22.21 -4.22
C ILE A 255 -20.02 -21.67 -5.42
N ASN A 256 -20.47 -21.95 -6.65
CA ASN A 256 -19.80 -21.47 -7.86
C ASN A 256 -19.88 -19.95 -7.98
N TYR A 257 -21.00 -19.36 -7.53
CA TYR A 257 -21.18 -17.92 -7.45
C TYR A 257 -20.18 -17.30 -6.46
N VAL A 258 -20.03 -17.88 -5.27
CA VAL A 258 -19.07 -17.40 -4.26
C VAL A 258 -17.64 -17.46 -4.77
N VAL A 259 -17.27 -18.55 -5.45
CA VAL A 259 -15.92 -18.71 -6.04
C VAL A 259 -15.69 -17.67 -7.14
N ALA A 260 -16.67 -17.43 -8.01
CA ALA A 260 -16.57 -16.46 -9.08
C ALA A 260 -16.42 -15.02 -8.54
N GLU A 261 -17.21 -14.64 -7.54
CA GLU A 261 -17.10 -13.33 -6.87
C GLU A 261 -15.77 -13.18 -6.12
N LEU A 262 -15.30 -14.24 -5.48
CA LEU A 262 -13.99 -14.23 -4.82
C LEU A 262 -12.86 -14.02 -5.85
N CYS A 263 -12.90 -14.72 -6.98
CA CYS A 263 -11.92 -14.58 -8.05
C CYS A 263 -12.06 -13.27 -8.82
N GLY A 264 -13.24 -12.65 -8.84
CA GLY A 264 -13.53 -11.42 -9.59
C GLY A 264 -13.12 -10.12 -8.92
N GLY A 265 -12.57 -10.17 -7.72
CA GLY A 265 -12.15 -8.94 -7.01
C GLY A 265 -12.02 -9.11 -5.50
N GLY A 266 -12.77 -10.04 -4.90
CA GLY A 266 -12.72 -10.27 -3.45
C GLY A 266 -11.33 -10.67 -2.96
N LEU A 267 -10.59 -11.42 -3.76
CA LEU A 267 -9.26 -11.90 -3.41
C LEU A 267 -8.20 -10.78 -3.47
N MET A 268 -8.31 -9.87 -4.41
CA MET A 268 -7.40 -8.73 -4.51
C MET A 268 -7.53 -7.75 -3.32
N LEU A 269 -8.73 -7.61 -2.78
CA LEU A 269 -8.97 -6.77 -1.61
C LEU A 269 -8.47 -7.41 -0.31
N GLY A 270 -8.42 -8.75 -0.27
CA GLY A 270 -8.05 -9.52 0.93
C GLY A 270 -6.60 -10.00 0.99
N ALA A 271 -5.91 -10.00 -0.13
CA ALA A 271 -4.50 -10.40 -0.24
C ALA A 271 -3.58 -9.20 -0.20
#